data_d8443f7d0fa57221efdc36d1166777d0
#
_entry.id   d8443f7d0fa57221efdc36d1166777d0
#
_cell.length_a   1.000
_cell.length_b   1.000
_cell.length_c   1.000
_cell.angle_alpha   90.00
_cell.angle_beta   90.00
_cell.angle_gamma   90.00
#
_symmetry.space_group_name_H-M   'P 1'
#
loop_
_entity.id
_entity.type
_entity.pdbx_description
1 polymer ?
#
loop_
_entity_poly.entity_id
_entity_poly.type
_entity_poly.pdbx_seq_one_letter_code
_entity_poly.pdbx_strand_id
1 'polypeptide(L)'
;MPHVVPITADFAVARALRTEDFEVVAAQGFRTIINFLPDGETQFQVSAADARRLCEKAGMAYAHVPAQKYGVFTDGVVMAARQALASLQSPVLAYCASGQRAAIVWAAAKSQSMPVDAVLATLTSAGFDFGYIRDDLEQQADRPRWQPAGGSADQSPIEQPAA
;
A
#
# COMPACT_ATOMS: atom_id res chain seq x y z
N MET A 1 22.04 2.49 -2.08
CA MET A 1 20.87 3.38 -1.99
C MET A 1 19.64 2.65 -2.47
N PRO A 2 18.52 2.72 -1.76
CA PRO A 2 17.28 2.15 -2.25
C PRO A 2 16.81 2.87 -3.52
N HIS A 3 16.21 2.12 -4.41
CA HIS A 3 15.63 2.71 -5.63
C HIS A 3 14.19 3.13 -5.33
N VAL A 4 14.01 4.40 -5.08
CA VAL A 4 12.71 4.97 -4.70
C VAL A 4 12.10 5.68 -5.90
N VAL A 5 10.85 5.33 -6.21
CA VAL A 5 10.10 5.94 -7.31
C VAL A 5 8.91 6.71 -6.73
N PRO A 6 8.95 8.04 -6.75
CA PRO A 6 7.81 8.84 -6.27
C PRO A 6 6.58 8.63 -7.17
N ILE A 7 5.43 8.43 -6.54
CA ILE A 7 4.15 8.33 -7.22
C ILE A 7 3.37 9.63 -7.05
N THR A 8 3.25 10.08 -5.79
CA THR A 8 2.66 11.39 -5.45
C THR A 8 3.59 12.09 -4.47
N ALA A 9 3.24 13.30 -4.05
CA ALA A 9 4.02 14.00 -3.03
C ALA A 9 4.06 13.21 -1.71
N ASP A 10 3.05 12.38 -1.44
CA ASP A 10 2.91 11.69 -0.17
C ASP A 10 3.20 10.19 -0.25
N PHE A 11 3.47 9.65 -1.43
CA PHE A 11 3.60 8.21 -1.61
C PHE A 11 4.66 7.88 -2.65
N ALA A 12 5.52 6.93 -2.32
CA ALA A 12 6.54 6.40 -3.22
C ALA A 12 6.60 4.89 -3.10
N VAL A 13 7.17 4.24 -4.11
CA VAL A 13 7.37 2.79 -4.10
C VAL A 13 8.84 2.46 -4.29
N ALA A 14 9.23 1.26 -3.84
CA ALA A 14 10.60 0.79 -3.98
C ALA A 14 10.61 -0.72 -4.17
N ARG A 15 11.74 -1.23 -4.69
CA ARG A 15 12.00 -2.66 -4.64
C ARG A 15 12.34 -3.06 -3.19
N ALA A 16 12.46 -4.35 -2.94
CA ALA A 16 12.73 -4.87 -1.61
C ALA A 16 13.89 -4.13 -0.93
N LEU A 17 13.66 -3.65 0.27
CA LEU A 17 14.64 -2.91 1.05
C LEU A 17 15.61 -3.90 1.73
N ARG A 18 16.87 -3.51 1.79
CA ARG A 18 17.88 -4.20 2.57
C ARG A 18 17.95 -3.56 3.96
N THR A 19 18.58 -4.24 4.89
CA THR A 19 18.70 -3.77 6.27
C THR A 19 19.20 -2.33 6.35
N GLU A 20 20.23 -1.99 5.58
CA GLU A 20 20.82 -0.67 5.60
C GLU A 20 19.96 0.42 4.97
N ASP A 21 18.95 0.04 4.19
CA ASP A 21 18.10 1.00 3.49
C ASP A 21 17.11 1.71 4.40
N PHE A 22 16.74 1.10 5.53
CA PHE A 22 15.68 1.64 6.40
C PHE A 22 16.09 3.00 7.01
N GLU A 23 17.33 3.12 7.46
CA GLU A 23 17.82 4.40 7.99
C GLU A 23 17.90 5.46 6.89
N VAL A 24 18.30 5.07 5.69
CA VAL A 24 18.38 5.97 4.55
C VAL A 24 17.00 6.52 4.20
N VAL A 25 15.99 5.64 4.16
CA VAL A 25 14.60 6.02 3.87
C VAL A 25 14.08 6.99 4.93
N ALA A 26 14.33 6.71 6.20
CA ALA A 26 13.94 7.62 7.29
C ALA A 26 14.61 8.98 7.14
N ALA A 27 15.90 9.00 6.78
CA ALA A 27 16.65 10.24 6.58
C ALA A 27 16.12 11.04 5.39
N GLN A 28 15.48 10.39 4.41
CA GLN A 28 14.86 11.06 3.27
C GLN A 28 13.50 11.68 3.63
N GLY A 29 13.03 11.50 4.86
CA GLY A 29 11.81 12.14 5.35
C GLY A 29 10.58 11.25 5.36
N PHE A 30 10.68 9.99 4.95
CA PHE A 30 9.54 9.08 5.02
C PHE A 30 9.18 8.79 6.47
N ARG A 31 7.88 8.75 6.75
CA ARG A 31 7.35 8.55 8.09
C ARG A 31 6.78 7.16 8.29
N THR A 32 6.48 6.45 7.21
CA THR A 32 5.83 5.15 7.25
C THR A 32 6.37 4.26 6.15
N ILE A 33 6.55 2.98 6.48
CA ILE A 33 6.84 1.92 5.52
C ILE A 33 5.64 0.99 5.45
N ILE A 34 5.17 0.69 4.24
CA ILE A 34 4.22 -0.41 4.01
C ILE A 34 4.97 -1.49 3.24
N ASN A 35 5.02 -2.68 3.83
CA ASN A 35 5.69 -3.84 3.25
C ASN A 35 4.64 -4.76 2.62
N PHE A 36 4.61 -4.84 1.29
CA PHE A 36 3.70 -5.73 0.57
C PHE A 36 4.34 -7.08 0.24
N LEU A 37 5.58 -7.30 0.63
CA LEU A 37 6.32 -8.51 0.28
C LEU A 37 6.04 -9.63 1.28
N PRO A 38 5.47 -10.76 0.84
CA PRO A 38 5.32 -11.92 1.72
C PRO A 38 6.69 -12.45 2.16
N ASP A 39 6.78 -12.93 3.40
CA ASP A 39 8.01 -13.54 3.89
C ASP A 39 8.38 -14.75 3.05
N GLY A 40 9.68 -14.90 2.81
CA GLY A 40 10.20 -16.06 2.12
C GLY A 40 9.98 -16.07 0.60
N GLU A 41 9.49 -14.97 0.03
CA GLU A 41 9.24 -14.93 -1.41
C GLU A 41 10.54 -14.84 -2.21
N THR A 42 11.52 -14.09 -1.71
CA THR A 42 12.82 -13.97 -2.38
C THR A 42 13.92 -14.39 -1.43
N GLN A 43 15.07 -14.74 -2.02
CA GLN A 43 16.24 -15.11 -1.25
C GLN A 43 16.83 -13.86 -0.57
N PHE A 44 17.25 -14.01 0.69
CA PHE A 44 17.92 -12.95 1.45
C PHE A 44 17.10 -11.70 1.71
N GLN A 45 15.77 -11.75 1.52
CA GLN A 45 14.94 -10.61 1.89
C GLN A 45 14.89 -10.43 3.40
N VAL A 46 14.72 -9.19 3.83
CA VAL A 46 14.47 -8.86 5.24
C VAL A 46 13.08 -9.38 5.58
N SER A 47 12.96 -10.13 6.69
CA SER A 47 11.66 -10.64 7.13
C SER A 47 10.77 -9.49 7.60
N ALA A 48 9.45 -9.74 7.62
CA ALA A 48 8.50 -8.73 8.13
C ALA A 48 8.81 -8.36 9.58
N ALA A 49 9.20 -9.33 10.42
CA ALA A 49 9.54 -9.06 11.80
C ALA A 49 10.78 -8.18 11.92
N ASP A 50 11.81 -8.44 11.11
CA ASP A 50 13.00 -7.61 11.12
C ASP A 50 12.72 -6.22 10.54
N ALA A 51 11.91 -6.13 9.48
CA ALA A 51 11.53 -4.86 8.90
C ALA A 51 10.81 -3.98 9.94
N ARG A 52 9.93 -4.57 10.74
CA ARG A 52 9.25 -3.84 11.82
C ARG A 52 10.26 -3.26 12.81
N ARG A 53 11.21 -4.07 13.24
CA ARG A 53 12.24 -3.61 14.19
C ARG A 53 13.11 -2.51 13.61
N LEU A 54 13.46 -2.64 12.33
CA LEU A 54 14.27 -1.62 11.65
C LEU A 54 13.51 -0.30 11.52
N CYS A 55 12.20 -0.36 11.23
CA CYS A 55 11.36 0.84 11.20
C CYS A 55 11.26 1.49 12.57
N GLU A 56 11.00 0.70 13.61
CA GLU A 56 10.91 1.22 14.98
C GLU A 56 12.21 1.90 15.39
N LYS A 57 13.34 1.28 15.08
CA LYS A 57 14.65 1.86 15.39
C LYS A 57 14.88 3.18 14.65
N ALA A 58 14.38 3.29 13.42
CA ALA A 58 14.54 4.49 12.60
C ALA A 58 13.44 5.53 12.86
N GLY A 59 12.48 5.24 13.73
CA GLY A 59 11.43 6.20 14.08
C GLY A 59 10.29 6.24 13.08
N MET A 60 10.10 5.20 12.26
CA MET A 60 9.03 5.13 11.29
C MET A 60 7.93 4.17 11.73
N ALA A 61 6.69 4.48 11.35
CA ALA A 61 5.58 3.54 11.46
C ALA A 61 5.73 2.43 10.42
N TYR A 62 5.10 1.29 10.67
CA TYR A 62 5.24 0.12 9.82
C TYR A 62 3.93 -0.64 9.72
N ALA A 63 3.61 -1.10 8.51
CA ALA A 63 2.52 -2.02 8.27
C ALA A 63 2.98 -3.12 7.31
N HIS A 64 2.60 -4.35 7.60
CA HIS A 64 2.83 -5.48 6.70
C HIS A 64 1.51 -5.91 6.10
N VAL A 65 1.39 -5.78 4.78
CA VAL A 65 0.21 -6.16 4.00
C VAL A 65 0.69 -7.12 2.92
N PRO A 66 0.94 -8.39 3.27
CA PRO A 66 1.52 -9.32 2.28
C PRO A 66 0.60 -9.50 1.10
N ALA A 67 1.11 -9.22 -0.10
CA ALA A 67 0.38 -9.33 -1.35
C ALA A 67 1.08 -10.32 -2.25
N GLN A 68 0.44 -11.47 -2.49
CA GLN A 68 0.96 -12.48 -3.41
C GLN A 68 0.94 -11.94 -4.84
N LYS A 69 1.79 -12.49 -5.70
CA LYS A 69 1.92 -12.02 -7.09
C LYS A 69 0.57 -11.97 -7.82
N TYR A 70 -0.29 -12.91 -7.55
CA TYR A 70 -1.60 -13.01 -8.22
C TYR A 70 -2.75 -12.63 -7.30
N GLY A 71 -2.46 -11.98 -6.16
CA GLY A 71 -3.45 -11.61 -5.16
C GLY A 71 -3.55 -10.11 -4.89
N VAL A 72 -3.04 -9.29 -5.78
CA VAL A 72 -2.96 -7.83 -5.56
C VAL A 72 -4.32 -7.14 -5.52
N PHE A 73 -5.33 -7.75 -6.13
CA PHE A 73 -6.69 -7.20 -6.14
C PHE A 73 -7.64 -7.92 -5.19
N THR A 74 -7.15 -8.81 -4.33
CA THR A 74 -8.01 -9.44 -3.34
C THR A 74 -8.53 -8.40 -2.37
N ASP A 75 -9.73 -8.61 -1.86
CA ASP A 75 -10.37 -7.68 -0.94
C ASP A 75 -9.52 -7.43 0.30
N GLY A 76 -8.95 -8.49 0.86
CA GLY A 76 -8.12 -8.37 2.06
C GLY A 76 -6.92 -7.47 1.86
N VAL A 77 -6.22 -7.62 0.73
CA VAL A 77 -5.05 -6.79 0.42
C VAL A 77 -5.46 -5.33 0.18
N VAL A 78 -6.47 -5.12 -0.67
CA VAL A 78 -6.88 -3.76 -1.03
C VAL A 78 -7.43 -3.01 0.17
N MET A 79 -8.26 -3.67 1.00
CA MET A 79 -8.80 -3.03 2.21
C MET A 79 -7.71 -2.72 3.22
N ALA A 80 -6.78 -3.64 3.44
CA ALA A 80 -5.67 -3.40 4.36
C ALA A 80 -4.80 -2.24 3.88
N ALA A 81 -4.56 -2.15 2.57
CA ALA A 81 -3.81 -1.04 1.99
C ALA A 81 -4.54 0.29 2.17
N ARG A 82 -5.84 0.32 1.92
CA ARG A 82 -6.66 1.53 2.15
C ARG A 82 -6.59 1.98 3.60
N GLN A 83 -6.74 1.03 4.51
CA GLN A 83 -6.70 1.33 5.94
C GLN A 83 -5.33 1.88 6.34
N ALA A 84 -4.26 1.28 5.88
CA ALA A 84 -2.91 1.74 6.19
C ALA A 84 -2.66 3.14 5.64
N LEU A 85 -3.06 3.39 4.38
CA LEU A 85 -2.88 4.70 3.76
C LEU A 85 -3.72 5.79 4.43
N ALA A 86 -4.89 5.43 4.97
CA ALA A 86 -5.77 6.38 5.64
C ALA A 86 -5.31 6.71 7.06
N SER A 87 -4.67 5.76 7.75
CA SER A 87 -4.39 5.89 9.18
C SER A 87 -2.92 6.15 9.51
N LEU A 88 -2.00 5.87 8.59
CA LEU A 88 -0.57 6.02 8.86
C LEU A 88 -0.05 7.36 8.32
N GLN A 89 0.98 7.85 8.98
CA GLN A 89 1.52 9.18 8.69
C GLN A 89 2.28 9.20 7.37
N SER A 90 1.99 10.19 6.52
CA SER A 90 2.73 10.40 5.27
C SER A 90 3.97 11.26 5.50
N PRO A 91 4.97 11.23 4.63
CA PRO A 91 5.03 10.44 3.39
C PRO A 91 5.24 8.95 3.65
N VAL A 92 4.64 8.14 2.79
CA VAL A 92 4.68 6.67 2.88
C VAL A 92 5.57 6.12 1.77
N LEU A 93 6.46 5.20 2.14
CA LEU A 93 7.17 4.37 1.17
C LEU A 93 6.62 2.96 1.26
N ALA A 94 6.19 2.42 0.12
CA ALA A 94 5.75 1.03 0.05
C ALA A 94 6.72 0.23 -0.79
N TYR A 95 6.98 -1.02 -0.41
CA TYR A 95 7.84 -1.87 -1.22
C TYR A 95 7.27 -3.28 -1.37
N CYS A 96 7.70 -3.93 -2.44
CA CYS A 96 7.50 -5.36 -2.69
C CYS A 96 8.80 -5.86 -3.30
N ALA A 97 8.78 -6.95 -4.06
CA ALA A 97 10.02 -7.46 -4.67
C ALA A 97 10.60 -6.46 -5.67
N SER A 98 9.79 -5.90 -6.56
CA SER A 98 10.25 -5.02 -7.66
C SER A 98 9.73 -3.59 -7.58
N GLY A 99 8.72 -3.32 -6.76
CA GLY A 99 8.03 -2.03 -6.72
C GLY A 99 6.75 -2.01 -7.53
N GLN A 100 6.59 -2.87 -8.53
CA GLN A 100 5.40 -2.88 -9.39
C GLN A 100 4.15 -3.27 -8.63
N ARG A 101 4.22 -4.32 -7.82
CA ARG A 101 3.08 -4.79 -7.04
C ARG A 101 2.61 -3.72 -6.06
N ALA A 102 3.55 -3.04 -5.43
CA ALA A 102 3.23 -1.93 -4.52
C ALA A 102 2.47 -0.81 -5.25
N ALA A 103 2.89 -0.48 -6.47
CA ALA A 103 2.22 0.53 -7.28
C ALA A 103 0.82 0.08 -7.68
N ILE A 104 0.64 -1.20 -8.03
CA ILE A 104 -0.67 -1.74 -8.41
C ILE A 104 -1.63 -1.74 -7.23
N VAL A 105 -1.17 -2.15 -6.05
CA VAL A 105 -2.02 -2.14 -4.84
C VAL A 105 -2.40 -0.71 -4.47
N TRP A 106 -1.48 0.24 -4.59
CA TRP A 106 -1.80 1.66 -4.40
C TRP A 106 -2.91 2.10 -5.36
N ALA A 107 -2.79 1.74 -6.64
CA ALA A 107 -3.80 2.08 -7.64
C ALA A 107 -5.17 1.53 -7.27
N ALA A 108 -5.22 0.26 -6.86
CA ALA A 108 -6.47 -0.37 -6.44
C ALA A 108 -7.06 0.35 -5.23
N ALA A 109 -6.22 0.68 -4.26
CA ALA A 109 -6.67 1.37 -3.05
C ALA A 109 -7.22 2.77 -3.34
N LYS A 110 -6.67 3.46 -4.34
CA LYS A 110 -7.08 4.83 -4.67
C LYS A 110 -8.27 4.91 -5.60
N SER A 111 -8.63 3.81 -6.26
CA SER A 111 -9.65 3.86 -7.32
C SER A 111 -11.06 4.18 -6.83
N GLN A 112 -11.33 4.09 -5.53
CA GLN A 112 -12.62 4.54 -4.98
C GLN A 112 -12.65 6.04 -4.69
N SER A 113 -11.50 6.67 -4.54
CA SER A 113 -11.43 8.09 -4.20
C SER A 113 -10.90 8.96 -5.35
N MET A 114 -10.30 8.34 -6.35
CA MET A 114 -9.77 9.03 -7.53
C MET A 114 -10.33 8.38 -8.79
N PRO A 115 -10.64 9.16 -9.82
CA PRO A 115 -11.02 8.58 -11.11
C PRO A 115 -9.91 7.66 -11.64
N VAL A 116 -10.29 6.55 -12.26
CA VAL A 116 -9.33 5.57 -12.77
C VAL A 116 -8.36 6.21 -13.77
N ASP A 117 -8.85 7.11 -14.63
CA ASP A 117 -7.97 7.83 -15.57
C ASP A 117 -6.88 8.61 -14.83
N ALA A 118 -7.24 9.27 -13.73
CA ALA A 118 -6.28 10.04 -12.95
C ALA A 118 -5.25 9.11 -12.26
N VAL A 119 -5.70 7.97 -11.76
CA VAL A 119 -4.81 6.98 -11.15
C VAL A 119 -3.80 6.48 -12.19
N LEU A 120 -4.27 6.10 -13.35
CA LEU A 120 -3.40 5.59 -14.43
C LEU A 120 -2.44 6.66 -14.93
N ALA A 121 -2.90 7.90 -15.08
CA ALA A 121 -2.04 9.01 -15.49
C ALA A 121 -0.94 9.29 -14.46
N THR A 122 -1.27 9.22 -13.19
CA THR A 122 -0.29 9.39 -12.10
C THR A 122 0.80 8.32 -12.19
N LEU A 123 0.42 7.07 -12.41
CA LEU A 123 1.37 5.97 -12.54
C LEU A 123 2.21 6.10 -13.81
N THR A 124 1.61 6.49 -14.93
CA THR A 124 2.34 6.71 -16.18
C THR A 124 3.41 7.80 -15.99
N SER A 125 3.06 8.88 -15.31
CA SER A 125 4.02 9.95 -15.02
C SER A 125 5.19 9.47 -14.16
N ALA A 126 4.97 8.43 -13.35
CA ALA A 126 6.01 7.84 -12.52
C ALA A 126 6.81 6.74 -13.26
N GLY A 127 6.45 6.43 -14.49
CA GLY A 127 7.14 5.43 -15.30
C GLY A 127 6.47 4.07 -15.33
N PHE A 128 5.25 3.95 -14.83
CA PHE A 128 4.49 2.69 -14.83
C PHE A 128 3.38 2.71 -15.85
N ASP A 129 3.50 1.92 -16.90
CA ASP A 129 2.46 1.79 -17.92
C ASP A 129 1.53 0.62 -17.54
N PHE A 130 0.50 0.93 -16.76
CA PHE A 130 -0.44 -0.05 -16.23
C PHE A 130 -1.82 0.03 -16.88
N GLY A 131 -1.90 0.47 -18.13
CA GLY A 131 -3.19 0.51 -18.83
C GLY A 131 -3.91 -0.84 -18.85
N TYR A 132 -3.17 -1.93 -18.80
CA TYR A 132 -3.72 -3.28 -18.83
C TYR A 132 -4.49 -3.67 -17.55
N ILE A 133 -4.37 -2.90 -16.46
CA ILE A 133 -5.14 -3.17 -15.24
C ILE A 133 -6.38 -2.27 -15.13
N ARG A 134 -6.73 -1.53 -16.17
CA ARG A 134 -7.86 -0.59 -16.13
C ARG A 134 -9.16 -1.25 -15.66
N ASP A 135 -9.49 -2.41 -16.22
CA ASP A 135 -10.74 -3.11 -15.85
C ASP A 135 -10.75 -3.49 -14.38
N ASP A 136 -9.62 -3.95 -13.85
CA ASP A 136 -9.49 -4.27 -12.43
C ASP A 136 -9.70 -3.04 -11.56
N LEU A 137 -9.15 -1.90 -11.96
CA LEU A 137 -9.32 -0.65 -11.22
C LEU A 137 -10.76 -0.17 -11.26
N GLU A 138 -11.44 -0.32 -12.39
CA GLU A 138 -12.84 0.08 -12.50
C GLU A 138 -13.73 -0.81 -11.63
N GLN A 139 -13.43 -2.09 -11.53
CA GLN A 139 -14.12 -2.97 -10.59
C GLN A 139 -13.91 -2.52 -9.14
N GLN A 140 -12.72 -2.07 -8.79
CA GLN A 140 -12.47 -1.54 -7.45
C GLN A 140 -13.24 -0.24 -7.22
N ALA A 141 -13.34 0.61 -8.23
CA ALA A 141 -14.07 1.87 -8.15
C ALA A 141 -15.57 1.64 -7.91
N ASP A 142 -16.12 0.57 -8.47
CA ASP A 142 -17.55 0.24 -8.37
C ASP A 142 -17.94 -0.42 -7.05
N ARG A 143 -16.97 -0.79 -6.22
CA ARG A 143 -17.28 -1.44 -4.95
C ARG A 143 -17.89 -0.46 -3.95
N PRO A 144 -18.66 -0.97 -2.98
CA PRO A 144 -19.15 -0.11 -1.91
C PRO A 144 -18.00 0.65 -1.25
N ARG A 145 -18.25 1.93 -0.95
CA ARG A 145 -17.21 2.78 -0.40
C ARG A 145 -16.73 2.23 0.93
N TRP A 146 -15.43 2.03 1.05
CA TRP A 146 -14.82 1.61 2.30
C TRP A 146 -14.92 2.73 3.33
N GLN A 147 -15.15 2.34 4.57
CA GLN A 147 -15.13 3.27 5.69
C GLN A 147 -14.21 2.76 6.79
N PRO A 148 -13.49 3.65 7.45
CA PRO A 148 -12.61 3.22 8.54
C PRO A 148 -13.41 2.58 9.67
N ALA A 149 -12.81 1.62 10.35
CA ALA A 149 -13.39 1.04 11.54
C ALA A 149 -13.65 2.12 12.58
N GLY A 150 -14.79 2.06 13.23
CA GLY A 150 -15.20 3.05 14.22
C GLY A 150 -16.03 4.19 13.63
N GLY A 151 -16.02 4.27 12.29
CA GLY A 151 -16.93 5.18 11.67
C GLY A 151 -18.27 4.54 11.60
N SER A 152 -18.95 4.24 12.12
CA SER A 152 -19.93 3.70 12.08
C SER A 152 -20.77 3.06 12.41
N ALA A 153 -20.52 2.99 12.44
CA ALA A 153 -21.11 2.54 12.64
C ALA A 153 -22.03 2.04 12.32
N ASP A 154 -21.96 2.02 12.09
CA ASP A 154 -22.73 1.73 11.71
C ASP A 154 -23.39 0.89 11.84
N GLN A 155 -23.25 0.57 12.23
CA GLN A 155 -23.77 -0.18 12.37
C GLN A 155 -24.78 -0.49 12.84
N SER A 156 -24.86 -0.38 12.88
CA SER A 156 -25.59 -0.66 13.19
C SER A 156 -26.57 -1.15 13.15
N PRO A 157 -26.85 -1.07 12.95
CA PRO A 157 -27.84 -1.51 12.94
C PRO A 157 -28.45 -2.46 12.85
N ILE A 158 -28.14 -2.77 12.81
CA ILE A 158 -28.52 -3.70 12.59
C ILE A 158 -29.30 -4.33 13.40
N GLU A 159 -29.26 -4.19 13.98
CA GLU A 159 -29.75 -4.64 14.68
C GLU A 159 -30.88 -4.79 14.83
N GLN A 160 -31.22 -4.65 14.68
CA GLN A 160 -32.17 -4.73 14.86
C GLN A 160 -33.00 -5.44 14.68
N PRO A 161 -33.05 -5.88 14.64
CA PRO A 161 -33.90 -6.49 14.44
C PRO A 161 -34.67 -6.98 15.15
N ALA A 162 -34.86 -7.07 15.44
CA ALA A 162 -35.39 -7.44 15.88
C ALA A 162 -36.23 -7.76 16.29
N ALA A 163 -36.48 -7.81 16.61
CA ALA A 163 -37.08 -8.03 17.11
C ALA A 163 -38.08 -8.65 17.32
#